data_8ecc5b4944d96ec0825e767c4084de72
#
_entry.id   8ecc5b4944d96ec0825e767c4084de72
#
_cell.length_a   1.000
_cell.length_b   1.000
_cell.length_c   1.000
_cell.angle_alpha   90.00
_cell.angle_beta   90.00
_cell.angle_gamma   90.00
#
_symmetry.space_group_name_H-M   'P 1'
#
loop_
_entity.id
_entity.type
_entity.pdbx_description
1 polymer ?
#
loop_
_entity_poly.entity_id
_entity_poly.type
_entity_poly.pdbx_seq_one_letter_code
_entity_poly.pdbx_strand_id
1 'polypeptide(L)'
;MQHFNKSLTIFFFSIFVLIWQHTYSQAVEIYPKITGYASIMHPIVVINKEHTSTNFDGYYQVLFPFGINIWKSKKIGFSIELAPGIRAENGSSKMNNLLIHPGVLVNLGHGFGFAGRLAFETSGRYGVTPVLSKLIKKNKGSAFYIATPMPVRFGNQQPGSFTVGFQIGISF
;
A
#
# COMPACT_ATOMS: atom_id res chain seq x y z
N MET A 1 -32.95 37.17 44.50
CA MET A 1 -33.04 36.71 43.10
C MET A 1 -31.71 36.40 42.44
N GLN A 2 -30.57 36.96 42.83
CA GLN A 2 -29.26 36.69 42.18
C GLN A 2 -28.64 35.31 42.49
N HIS A 3 -28.97 34.66 43.59
CA HIS A 3 -28.41 33.33 43.92
C HIS A 3 -29.04 32.16 43.12
N PHE A 4 -30.31 32.32 42.73
CA PHE A 4 -30.99 31.30 41.93
C PHE A 4 -30.43 31.12 40.53
N ASN A 5 -30.03 32.23 39.90
CA ASN A 5 -29.41 32.19 38.55
C ASN A 5 -28.06 31.50 38.52
N LYS A 6 -27.22 31.61 39.54
CA LYS A 6 -25.89 30.99 39.60
C LYS A 6 -25.98 29.44 39.69
N SER A 7 -26.88 28.93 40.51
CA SER A 7 -27.08 27.47 40.63
C SER A 7 -27.61 26.86 39.37
N LEU A 8 -28.50 27.53 38.64
CA LEU A 8 -29.06 27.07 37.38
C LEU A 8 -27.96 27.04 36.29
N THR A 9 -27.11 28.03 36.23
CA THR A 9 -25.96 28.12 35.29
C THR A 9 -24.95 27.00 35.53
N ILE A 10 -24.63 26.71 36.78
CA ILE A 10 -23.72 25.62 37.15
C ILE A 10 -24.35 24.25 36.77
N PHE A 11 -25.63 24.06 36.98
CA PHE A 11 -26.35 22.85 36.64
C PHE A 11 -26.33 22.57 35.12
N PHE A 12 -26.62 23.56 34.28
CA PHE A 12 -26.55 23.45 32.85
C PHE A 12 -25.12 23.23 32.32
N PHE A 13 -24.12 23.86 32.92
CA PHE A 13 -22.73 23.67 32.59
C PHE A 13 -22.25 22.25 32.91
N SER A 14 -22.68 21.69 34.06
CA SER A 14 -22.38 20.31 34.45
C SER A 14 -23.01 19.28 33.49
N ILE A 15 -24.25 19.49 33.05
CA ILE A 15 -24.90 18.66 32.05
C ILE A 15 -24.16 18.75 30.71
N PHE A 16 -23.71 19.92 30.31
CA PHE A 16 -22.97 20.10 29.05
C PHE A 16 -21.62 19.38 29.07
N VAL A 17 -20.92 19.39 30.18
CA VAL A 17 -19.65 18.64 30.36
C VAL A 17 -19.88 17.13 30.36
N LEU A 18 -20.98 16.64 30.92
CA LEU A 18 -21.33 15.21 30.92
C LEU A 18 -21.72 14.68 29.53
N ILE A 19 -22.34 15.51 28.70
CA ILE A 19 -22.71 15.16 27.32
C ILE A 19 -21.48 15.07 26.40
N TRP A 20 -20.39 15.76 26.74
CA TRP A 20 -19.15 15.78 25.94
C TRP A 20 -18.24 14.56 26.15
N GLN A 21 -18.55 13.71 27.12
CA GLN A 21 -17.85 12.44 27.29
C GLN A 21 -18.39 11.39 26.31
N HIS A 22 -18.19 11.59 25.01
CA HIS A 22 -18.30 10.49 24.07
C HIS A 22 -17.12 9.55 24.33
N THR A 23 -17.32 8.58 25.19
CA THR A 23 -16.47 7.39 25.29
C THR A 23 -16.57 6.63 23.98
N TYR A 24 -15.67 6.90 23.05
CA TYR A 24 -15.44 6.03 21.92
C TYR A 24 -14.93 4.69 22.51
N SER A 25 -15.81 3.71 22.62
CA SER A 25 -15.38 2.33 22.81
C SER A 25 -14.50 1.96 21.61
N GLN A 26 -13.20 2.04 21.78
CA GLN A 26 -12.25 1.54 20.80
C GLN A 26 -12.43 0.03 20.79
N ALA A 27 -13.04 -0.51 19.74
CA ALA A 27 -13.05 -1.94 19.51
C ALA A 27 -11.61 -2.43 19.57
N VAL A 28 -11.32 -3.35 20.48
CA VAL A 28 -9.99 -3.94 20.62
C VAL A 28 -9.69 -4.67 19.33
N GLU A 29 -8.77 -4.15 18.54
CA GLU A 29 -8.33 -4.83 17.31
C GLU A 29 -7.57 -6.09 17.72
N ILE A 30 -8.08 -7.25 17.29
CA ILE A 30 -7.47 -8.55 17.55
C ILE A 30 -6.38 -8.80 16.51
N TYR A 31 -5.19 -9.17 16.95
CA TYR A 31 -4.06 -9.54 16.11
C TYR A 31 -3.68 -11.02 16.34
N PRO A 32 -3.14 -11.73 15.30
CA PRO A 32 -2.84 -11.25 13.97
C PRO A 32 -4.11 -11.01 13.12
N LYS A 33 -4.08 -9.94 12.31
CA LYS A 33 -5.14 -9.64 11.36
C LYS A 33 -4.64 -9.93 9.94
N ILE A 34 -5.41 -10.69 9.17
CA ILE A 34 -5.11 -11.02 7.78
C ILE A 34 -6.00 -10.17 6.87
N THR A 35 -5.41 -9.61 5.82
CA THR A 35 -6.12 -8.88 4.77
C THR A 35 -5.57 -9.30 3.41
N GLY A 36 -6.47 -9.41 2.42
CA GLY A 36 -6.11 -9.61 1.03
C GLY A 36 -6.00 -8.29 0.28
N TYR A 37 -5.38 -8.30 -0.89
CA TYR A 37 -5.42 -7.18 -1.83
C TYR A 37 -5.17 -7.65 -3.26
N ALA A 38 -5.67 -6.85 -4.21
CA ALA A 38 -5.39 -6.96 -5.63
C ALA A 38 -5.19 -5.55 -6.21
N SER A 39 -4.34 -5.43 -7.22
CA SER A 39 -3.98 -4.14 -7.79
C SER A 39 -3.49 -4.24 -9.23
N ILE A 40 -3.38 -3.08 -9.88
CA ILE A 40 -2.72 -2.90 -11.17
C ILE A 40 -1.56 -1.93 -10.96
N MET A 41 -0.39 -2.28 -11.45
CA MET A 41 0.84 -1.51 -11.34
C MET A 41 1.39 -1.21 -12.74
N HIS A 42 1.61 0.07 -13.03
CA HIS A 42 2.28 0.54 -14.23
C HIS A 42 3.68 1.03 -13.88
N PRO A 43 4.76 0.46 -14.43
CA PRO A 43 6.03 1.13 -14.49
C PRO A 43 5.87 2.45 -15.25
N ILE A 44 6.39 3.54 -14.74
CA ILE A 44 6.33 4.85 -15.41
C ILE A 44 7.67 5.10 -16.11
N VAL A 45 8.74 5.03 -15.33
CA VAL A 45 10.10 5.24 -15.82
C VAL A 45 11.03 4.18 -15.29
N VAL A 46 11.91 3.69 -16.15
CA VAL A 46 12.97 2.73 -15.83
C VAL A 46 14.32 3.39 -16.12
N ILE A 47 15.17 3.44 -15.13
CA ILE A 47 16.50 4.04 -15.18
C ILE A 47 17.53 2.92 -15.00
N ASN A 48 18.48 2.82 -15.89
CA ASN A 48 19.65 1.97 -15.76
C ASN A 48 20.93 2.74 -16.16
N LYS A 49 22.08 2.08 -16.15
CA LYS A 49 23.35 2.74 -16.48
C LYS A 49 23.49 3.19 -17.95
N GLU A 50 22.72 2.60 -18.84
CA GLU A 50 22.85 2.79 -20.28
C GLU A 50 21.83 3.81 -20.79
N HIS A 51 20.61 3.77 -20.28
CA HIS A 51 19.51 4.63 -20.73
C HIS A 51 18.42 4.79 -19.68
N THR A 52 17.57 5.77 -19.92
CA THR A 52 16.29 5.96 -19.24
C THR A 52 15.18 5.74 -20.27
N SER A 53 14.23 4.89 -19.94
CA SER A 53 13.09 4.59 -20.81
C SER A 53 11.77 4.76 -20.06
N THR A 54 10.70 5.02 -20.80
CA THR A 54 9.32 5.02 -20.27
C THR A 54 8.59 3.74 -20.66
N ASN A 55 7.47 3.49 -20.01
CA ASN A 55 6.66 2.29 -20.28
C ASN A 55 6.01 2.27 -21.68
N PHE A 56 6.15 3.32 -22.47
CA PHE A 56 5.60 3.42 -23.84
C PHE A 56 6.68 3.57 -24.90
N ASP A 57 7.94 3.39 -24.52
CA ASP A 57 9.09 3.52 -25.38
C ASP A 57 9.43 2.17 -26.03
N GLY A 58 8.70 1.84 -27.11
CA GLY A 58 8.85 0.60 -27.86
C GLY A 58 8.16 -0.64 -27.23
N TYR A 59 7.66 -0.54 -26.01
CA TYR A 59 6.90 -1.60 -25.32
C TYR A 59 5.90 -1.01 -24.32
N TYR A 60 4.94 -1.84 -23.93
CA TYR A 60 4.04 -1.57 -22.82
C TYR A 60 4.08 -2.72 -21.81
N GLN A 61 4.25 -2.40 -20.54
CA GLN A 61 4.24 -3.39 -19.47
C GLN A 61 3.25 -3.00 -18.37
N VAL A 62 2.53 -4.00 -17.89
CA VAL A 62 1.63 -3.88 -16.73
C VAL A 62 1.81 -5.08 -15.83
N LEU A 63 1.73 -4.87 -14.52
CA LEU A 63 1.77 -5.93 -13.53
C LEU A 63 0.44 -5.97 -12.78
N PHE A 64 0.08 -7.16 -12.30
CA PHE A 64 -1.13 -7.41 -11.51
C PHE A 64 -0.76 -7.94 -10.12
N PRO A 65 -0.27 -7.09 -9.22
CA PRO A 65 0.07 -7.51 -7.87
C PRO A 65 -1.16 -7.94 -7.09
N PHE A 66 -1.10 -9.10 -6.45
CA PHE A 66 -2.08 -9.59 -5.49
C PHE A 66 -1.37 -10.32 -4.35
N GLY A 67 -1.96 -10.30 -3.17
CA GLY A 67 -1.30 -10.90 -2.02
C GLY A 67 -2.09 -10.82 -0.73
N ILE A 68 -1.44 -11.29 0.31
CA ILE A 68 -1.95 -11.24 1.68
C ILE A 68 -1.01 -10.43 2.58
N ASN A 69 -1.61 -9.72 3.52
CA ASN A 69 -0.93 -9.01 4.58
C ASN A 69 -1.31 -9.64 5.92
N ILE A 70 -0.33 -9.95 6.74
CA ILE A 70 -0.47 -10.51 8.08
C ILE A 70 0.01 -9.46 9.08
N TRP A 71 -0.92 -8.69 9.62
CA TRP A 71 -0.62 -7.64 10.60
C TRP A 71 -0.39 -8.26 11.98
N LYS A 72 0.81 -8.10 12.52
CA LYS A 72 1.17 -8.54 13.88
C LYS A 72 0.73 -7.52 14.95
N SER A 73 0.54 -6.28 14.55
CA SER A 73 0.08 -5.18 15.38
C SER A 73 -0.53 -4.08 14.50
N LYS A 74 -1.07 -3.03 15.11
CA LYS A 74 -1.53 -1.82 14.40
C LYS A 74 -0.42 -1.16 13.55
N LYS A 75 0.86 -1.39 13.86
CA LYS A 75 2.00 -0.70 13.25
C LYS A 75 2.79 -1.56 12.26
N ILE A 76 2.95 -2.86 12.53
CA ILE A 76 3.87 -3.74 11.79
C ILE A 76 3.13 -4.99 11.33
N GLY A 77 3.41 -5.40 10.10
CA GLY A 77 2.93 -6.63 9.48
C GLY A 77 3.93 -7.23 8.50
N PHE A 78 3.55 -8.37 7.94
CA PHE A 78 4.25 -9.06 6.87
C PHE A 78 3.35 -9.12 5.64
N SER A 79 3.97 -9.16 4.46
CA SER A 79 3.27 -9.27 3.18
C SER A 79 3.90 -10.38 2.35
N ILE A 80 3.05 -11.16 1.68
CA ILE A 80 3.46 -12.04 0.60
C ILE A 80 2.65 -11.64 -0.61
N GLU A 81 3.35 -11.23 -1.67
CA GLU A 81 2.76 -10.76 -2.92
C GLU A 81 3.26 -11.60 -4.09
N LEU A 82 2.36 -11.90 -5.01
CA LEU A 82 2.65 -12.38 -6.35
C LEU A 82 2.27 -11.30 -7.35
N ALA A 83 3.11 -11.05 -8.34
CA ALA A 83 2.86 -10.03 -9.36
C ALA A 83 3.21 -10.55 -10.75
N PRO A 84 2.27 -11.17 -11.46
CA PRO A 84 2.45 -11.49 -12.87
C PRO A 84 2.55 -10.22 -13.70
N GLY A 85 3.54 -10.18 -14.60
CA GLY A 85 3.77 -9.09 -15.52
C GLY A 85 3.42 -9.47 -16.94
N ILE A 86 2.65 -8.63 -17.62
CA ILE A 86 2.35 -8.75 -19.04
C ILE A 86 3.11 -7.67 -19.77
N ARG A 87 3.82 -8.05 -20.84
CA ARG A 87 4.52 -7.14 -21.74
C ARG A 87 3.97 -7.28 -23.15
N ALA A 88 3.59 -6.17 -23.74
CA ALA A 88 3.21 -6.02 -25.13
C ALA A 88 4.33 -5.34 -25.89
N GLU A 89 4.79 -5.97 -26.97
CA GLU A 89 5.89 -5.52 -27.82
C GLU A 89 5.74 -6.14 -29.21
N ASN A 90 6.01 -5.38 -30.27
CA ASN A 90 5.94 -5.86 -31.65
C ASN A 90 4.60 -6.54 -32.01
N GLY A 91 3.48 -5.97 -31.56
CA GLY A 91 2.14 -6.49 -31.83
C GLY A 91 1.77 -7.80 -31.08
N SER A 92 2.61 -8.28 -30.18
CA SER A 92 2.39 -9.48 -29.38
C SER A 92 2.35 -9.12 -27.88
N SER A 93 1.48 -9.80 -27.12
CA SER A 93 1.39 -9.68 -25.67
C SER A 93 1.61 -11.03 -25.00
N LYS A 94 2.47 -11.07 -24.00
CA LYS A 94 2.76 -12.30 -23.24
C LYS A 94 3.06 -11.99 -21.78
N MET A 95 2.82 -12.96 -20.91
CA MET A 95 3.36 -12.93 -19.56
C MET A 95 4.89 -13.10 -19.65
N ASN A 96 5.62 -12.04 -19.30
CA ASN A 96 7.08 -12.03 -19.40
C ASN A 96 7.77 -12.33 -18.07
N ASN A 97 7.05 -12.23 -16.96
CA ASN A 97 7.64 -12.37 -15.64
C ASN A 97 6.57 -12.65 -14.59
N LEU A 98 6.94 -13.41 -13.56
CA LEU A 98 6.21 -13.54 -12.31
C LEU A 98 7.15 -13.12 -11.18
N LEU A 99 6.72 -12.16 -10.38
CA LEU A 99 7.45 -11.70 -9.20
C LEU A 99 6.89 -12.37 -7.95
N ILE A 100 7.78 -12.76 -7.06
CA ILE A 100 7.49 -13.24 -5.71
C ILE A 100 8.08 -12.21 -4.74
N HIS A 101 7.22 -11.58 -3.95
CA HIS A 101 7.57 -10.42 -3.11
C HIS A 101 7.23 -10.67 -1.63
N PRO A 102 8.04 -11.39 -0.84
CA PRO A 102 7.94 -11.36 0.61
C PRO A 102 8.42 -10.01 1.16
N GLY A 103 7.77 -9.50 2.19
CA GLY A 103 8.17 -8.21 2.74
C GLY A 103 7.58 -7.85 4.09
N VAL A 104 8.01 -6.72 4.60
CA VAL A 104 7.56 -6.11 5.86
C VAL A 104 6.69 -4.91 5.55
N LEU A 105 5.63 -4.76 6.32
CA LEU A 105 4.69 -3.64 6.27
C LEU A 105 4.85 -2.77 7.49
N VAL A 106 4.81 -1.46 7.28
CA VAL A 106 4.76 -0.46 8.35
C VAL A 106 3.59 0.49 8.10
N ASN A 107 2.68 0.58 9.05
CA ASN A 107 1.63 1.60 9.05
C ASN A 107 2.21 2.90 9.59
N LEU A 108 2.29 3.92 8.73
CA LEU A 108 2.83 5.24 9.05
C LEU A 108 1.78 6.19 9.66
N GLY A 109 0.52 5.74 9.76
CA GLY A 109 -0.58 6.58 10.22
C GLY A 109 -1.20 7.43 9.10
N HIS A 110 -2.34 8.08 9.43
CA HIS A 110 -3.07 8.97 8.51
C HIS A 110 -3.39 8.35 7.13
N GLY A 111 -3.50 7.02 7.07
CA GLY A 111 -3.73 6.27 5.83
C GLY A 111 -2.48 6.08 4.96
N PHE A 112 -1.29 6.45 5.43
CA PHE A 112 -0.03 6.11 4.77
C PHE A 112 0.49 4.76 5.25
N GLY A 113 1.05 4.01 4.32
CA GLY A 113 1.72 2.74 4.57
C GLY A 113 3.02 2.64 3.78
N PHE A 114 3.96 1.93 4.35
CA PHE A 114 5.22 1.58 3.71
C PHE A 114 5.36 0.07 3.65
N ALA A 115 5.81 -0.47 2.51
CA ALA A 115 6.22 -1.85 2.38
C ALA A 115 7.65 -1.92 1.85
N GLY A 116 8.49 -2.69 2.53
CA GLY A 116 9.81 -3.08 2.05
C GLY A 116 9.79 -4.54 1.65
N ARG A 117 9.90 -4.85 0.36
CA ARG A 117 9.81 -6.20 -0.17
C ARG A 117 11.11 -6.66 -0.80
N LEU A 118 11.49 -7.91 -0.57
CA LEU A 118 12.45 -8.60 -1.41
C LEU A 118 11.75 -9.01 -2.71
N ALA A 119 12.48 -9.05 -3.80
CA ALA A 119 11.94 -9.38 -5.11
C ALA A 119 12.72 -10.54 -5.72
N PHE A 120 11.99 -11.55 -6.15
CA PHE A 120 12.49 -12.69 -6.90
C PHE A 120 11.65 -12.85 -8.16
N GLU A 121 12.29 -12.79 -9.31
CA GLU A 121 11.63 -12.83 -10.61
C GLU A 121 11.91 -14.15 -11.32
N THR A 122 10.90 -14.70 -11.99
CA THR A 122 11.09 -15.89 -12.85
C THR A 122 12.02 -15.61 -14.04
N SER A 123 12.24 -14.35 -14.37
CA SER A 123 13.25 -13.92 -15.33
C SER A 123 14.70 -14.11 -14.83
N GLY A 124 14.91 -14.51 -13.58
CA GLY A 124 16.22 -14.61 -12.93
C GLY A 124 16.75 -13.30 -12.36
N ARG A 125 15.96 -12.23 -12.38
CA ARG A 125 16.30 -10.98 -11.69
C ARG A 125 15.85 -11.04 -10.22
N TYR A 126 16.55 -10.33 -9.38
CA TYR A 126 16.25 -10.18 -7.95
C TYR A 126 16.47 -8.73 -7.49
N GLY A 127 16.02 -8.42 -6.30
CA GLY A 127 16.24 -7.09 -5.76
C GLY A 127 15.32 -6.72 -4.61
N VAL A 128 15.01 -5.43 -4.51
CA VAL A 128 14.12 -4.88 -3.48
C VAL A 128 13.08 -3.97 -4.11
N THR A 129 11.93 -3.87 -3.44
CA THR A 129 10.86 -2.97 -3.87
C THR A 129 10.33 -2.22 -2.64
N PRO A 130 10.85 -1.02 -2.35
CA PRO A 130 10.17 -0.08 -1.49
C PRO A 130 8.85 0.36 -2.14
N VAL A 131 7.78 0.45 -1.35
CA VAL A 131 6.45 0.89 -1.80
C VAL A 131 5.89 1.87 -0.78
N LEU A 132 5.61 3.08 -1.20
CA LEU A 132 4.84 4.04 -0.41
C LEU A 132 3.39 3.99 -0.88
N SER A 133 2.45 3.81 0.04
CA SER A 133 1.02 3.72 -0.26
C SER A 133 0.20 4.75 0.51
N LYS A 134 -0.92 5.13 -0.08
CA LYS A 134 -1.93 6.01 0.54
C LYS A 134 -3.31 5.40 0.38
N LEU A 135 -4.00 5.21 1.49
CA LEU A 135 -5.41 4.88 1.52
C LEU A 135 -6.23 6.09 1.05
N ILE A 136 -7.05 5.89 0.03
CA ILE A 136 -7.89 6.95 -0.55
C ILE A 136 -9.31 6.88 0.00
N LYS A 137 -9.88 5.66 0.07
CA LYS A 137 -11.24 5.47 0.54
C LYS A 137 -11.36 4.15 1.29
N LYS A 138 -11.99 4.19 2.46
CA LYS A 138 -12.29 3.00 3.26
C LYS A 138 -13.81 2.79 3.29
N ASN A 139 -14.24 1.58 2.95
CA ASN A 139 -15.62 1.11 3.06
C ASN A 139 -15.70 0.03 4.16
N LYS A 140 -16.89 -0.52 4.40
CA LYS A 140 -17.13 -1.50 5.48
C LYS A 140 -16.30 -2.79 5.35
N GLY A 141 -16.00 -3.25 4.14
CA GLY A 141 -15.25 -4.51 3.91
C GLY A 141 -14.08 -4.37 2.92
N SER A 142 -13.80 -3.15 2.47
CA SER A 142 -12.75 -2.92 1.47
C SER A 142 -12.15 -1.52 1.60
N ALA A 143 -10.99 -1.33 0.99
CA ALA A 143 -10.35 -0.02 0.96
C ALA A 143 -9.62 0.17 -0.37
N PHE A 144 -9.81 1.32 -1.00
CA PHE A 144 -9.08 1.74 -2.19
C PHE A 144 -7.80 2.46 -1.79
N TYR A 145 -6.72 2.13 -2.46
CA TYR A 145 -5.43 2.77 -2.24
C TYR A 145 -4.70 3.06 -3.56
N ILE A 146 -3.81 4.02 -3.50
CA ILE A 146 -2.78 4.26 -4.51
C ILE A 146 -1.42 3.99 -3.89
N ALA A 147 -0.43 3.66 -4.72
CA ALA A 147 0.93 3.46 -4.25
C ALA A 147 1.95 3.83 -5.33
N THR A 148 3.17 4.11 -4.87
CA THR A 148 4.34 4.32 -5.70
C THR A 148 5.36 3.23 -5.37
N PRO A 149 5.39 2.13 -6.12
CA PRO A 149 6.46 1.14 -6.05
C PRO A 149 7.73 1.72 -6.69
N MET A 150 8.88 1.42 -6.04
CA MET A 150 10.20 1.86 -6.50
C MET A 150 11.16 0.65 -6.62
N PRO A 151 10.93 -0.26 -7.59
CA PRO A 151 11.75 -1.45 -7.78
C PRO A 151 13.20 -1.13 -8.08
N VAL A 152 14.12 -1.79 -7.38
CA VAL A 152 15.53 -1.90 -7.73
C VAL A 152 15.79 -3.35 -8.11
N ARG A 153 16.36 -3.59 -9.30
CA ARG A 153 16.58 -4.94 -9.84
C ARG A 153 18.00 -5.15 -10.31
N PHE A 154 18.47 -6.38 -10.08
CA PHE A 154 19.80 -6.86 -10.47
C PHE A 154 19.69 -8.27 -11.05
N GLY A 155 20.77 -8.79 -11.60
CA GLY A 155 20.89 -10.17 -12.07
C GLY A 155 20.43 -10.41 -13.49
N ASN A 156 20.52 -11.67 -13.93
CA ASN A 156 20.21 -12.14 -15.28
C ASN A 156 21.04 -11.44 -16.38
N GLN A 157 22.31 -11.13 -16.10
CA GLN A 157 23.22 -10.46 -17.05
C GLN A 157 22.68 -9.10 -17.58
N GLN A 158 21.66 -8.56 -16.93
CA GLN A 158 21.07 -7.26 -17.27
C GLN A 158 21.66 -6.16 -16.36
N PRO A 159 21.83 -4.95 -16.87
CA PRO A 159 22.21 -3.82 -16.04
C PRO A 159 21.28 -3.65 -14.84
N GLY A 160 21.83 -3.24 -13.70
CA GLY A 160 21.02 -2.87 -12.56
C GLY A 160 20.04 -1.75 -12.95
N SER A 161 18.78 -1.84 -12.49
CA SER A 161 17.77 -0.85 -12.84
C SER A 161 17.02 -0.35 -11.61
N PHE A 162 16.61 0.90 -11.66
CA PHE A 162 15.66 1.54 -10.76
C PHE A 162 14.42 1.91 -11.54
N THR A 163 13.26 1.59 -11.00
CA THR A 163 11.97 1.92 -11.62
C THR A 163 11.15 2.77 -10.67
N VAL A 164 10.40 3.72 -11.21
CA VAL A 164 9.30 4.37 -10.50
C VAL A 164 8.00 3.93 -11.14
N GLY A 165 7.09 3.42 -10.34
CA GLY A 165 5.79 2.94 -10.80
C GLY A 165 4.63 3.65 -10.12
N PHE A 166 3.47 3.53 -10.73
CA PHE A 166 2.17 3.91 -10.17
C PHE A 166 1.30 2.65 -10.00
N GLN A 167 0.65 2.53 -8.87
CA GLN A 167 -0.19 1.38 -8.54
C GLN A 167 -1.51 1.87 -7.96
N ILE A 168 -2.60 1.25 -8.40
CA ILE A 168 -3.93 1.43 -7.83
C ILE A 168 -4.48 0.06 -7.44
N GLY A 169 -5.11 -0.02 -6.28
CA GLY A 169 -5.58 -1.31 -5.78
C GLY A 169 -6.72 -1.22 -4.77
N ILE A 170 -7.23 -2.39 -4.45
CA ILE A 170 -8.24 -2.63 -3.43
C ILE A 170 -7.69 -3.65 -2.43
N SER A 171 -7.92 -3.38 -1.15
CA SER A 171 -7.69 -4.33 -0.05
C SER A 171 -9.00 -4.72 0.61
N PHE A 172 -9.08 -5.93 1.14
CA PHE A 172 -10.28 -6.55 1.75
C PHE A 172 -9.92 -7.51 2.87
#